data_568a01e9a0543f1dfb294bbc6f86dd11
#
_entry.id   568a01e9a0543f1dfb294bbc6f86dd11
#
_cell.length_a   1.000
_cell.length_b   1.000
_cell.length_c   1.000
_cell.angle_alpha   90.00
_cell.angle_beta   90.00
_cell.angle_gamma   90.00
#
_symmetry.space_group_name_H-M   'P 1'
#
loop_
_entity.id
_entity.type
_entity.pdbx_description
1 polymer ?
#
loop_
_entity_poly.entity_id
_entity_poly.type
_entity_poly.pdbx_seq_one_letter_code
_entity_poly.pdbx_strand_id
1 'polypeptide(L)'
;MSEKLQKILASAGYGSRRELEKWISDGRVSVNGKVAKLGDRVTLDDTVIVDGKRARLPAKDQRIRVLLYNKPEGEVCTRSDPDGRKTVFEHLPKLKNERWIAVGRLDINTSGLLLFTNNGELANKLMHPSSSIDREYLVRIHGAVDDEMMKRLREGVLLEDGMAKFSDIVPGERVGTNGWYTVALMEGRNREVRRLWESQNVEVNRLKRVRFGPIFMPSYARRGQWVELDEKALNDLYVLDLDKLIW
;
A
#
# COMPACT_ATOMS: atom_id res chain seq x y z
N MET A 1 9.58 -24.66 -5.13
CA MET A 1 10.27 -23.63 -5.95
C MET A 1 11.33 -22.94 -5.11
N SER A 2 12.47 -22.54 -5.70
CA SER A 2 13.50 -21.80 -4.98
C SER A 2 13.29 -20.29 -5.12
N GLU A 3 13.54 -19.55 -4.05
CA GLU A 3 13.40 -18.08 -4.00
C GLU A 3 14.70 -17.42 -3.52
N LYS A 4 14.86 -16.11 -3.80
CA LYS A 4 16.01 -15.36 -3.29
C LYS A 4 16.01 -15.37 -1.75
N LEU A 5 17.16 -15.66 -1.15
CA LEU A 5 17.32 -15.79 0.30
C LEU A 5 16.78 -14.57 1.06
N GLN A 6 17.15 -13.35 0.63
CA GLN A 6 16.64 -12.12 1.27
C GLN A 6 15.10 -11.98 1.16
N LYS A 7 14.47 -12.55 0.11
CA LYS A 7 13.01 -12.51 -0.03
C LYS A 7 12.35 -13.42 1.01
N ILE A 8 12.84 -14.65 1.18
CA ILE A 8 12.30 -15.61 2.15
C ILE A 8 12.50 -15.09 3.59
N LEU A 9 13.70 -14.64 3.95
CA LEU A 9 13.96 -14.09 5.27
C LEU A 9 13.12 -12.84 5.55
N ALA A 10 12.90 -11.99 4.53
CA ALA A 10 12.05 -10.83 4.68
C ALA A 10 10.59 -11.21 4.91
N SER A 11 10.06 -12.22 4.22
CA SER A 11 8.69 -12.71 4.47
C SER A 11 8.54 -13.34 5.85
N ALA A 12 9.59 -13.99 6.36
CA ALA A 12 9.67 -14.53 7.71
C ALA A 12 9.80 -13.46 8.82
N GLY A 13 9.90 -12.17 8.44
CA GLY A 13 9.92 -11.07 9.41
C GLY A 13 11.28 -10.71 9.99
N TYR A 14 12.38 -11.25 9.47
CA TYR A 14 13.73 -10.95 9.99
C TYR A 14 14.18 -9.50 9.71
N GLY A 15 13.72 -8.87 8.63
CA GLY A 15 14.09 -7.51 8.28
C GLY A 15 13.58 -7.09 6.90
N SER A 16 13.98 -5.91 6.44
CA SER A 16 13.73 -5.49 5.07
C SER A 16 14.65 -6.26 4.09
N ARG A 17 14.27 -6.38 2.81
CA ARG A 17 15.12 -7.05 1.80
C ARG A 17 16.51 -6.42 1.72
N ARG A 18 16.61 -5.09 1.73
CA ARG A 18 17.89 -4.35 1.69
C ARG A 18 18.74 -4.59 2.93
N GLU A 19 18.12 -4.62 4.10
CA GLU A 19 18.81 -4.93 5.36
C GLU A 19 19.36 -6.37 5.35
N LEU A 20 18.56 -7.32 4.86
CA LEU A 20 18.98 -8.72 4.74
C LEU A 20 20.05 -8.93 3.68
N GLU A 21 20.06 -8.17 2.59
CA GLU A 21 21.17 -8.14 1.64
C GLU A 21 22.47 -7.70 2.31
N LYS A 22 22.40 -6.69 3.20
CA LYS A 22 23.55 -6.29 4.01
C LYS A 22 24.00 -7.41 4.95
N TRP A 23 23.08 -8.07 5.68
CA TRP A 23 23.43 -9.19 6.56
C TRP A 23 24.09 -10.35 5.80
N ILE A 24 23.63 -10.65 4.59
CA ILE A 24 24.24 -11.66 3.71
C ILE A 24 25.65 -11.22 3.32
N SER A 25 25.86 -9.98 2.90
CA SER A 25 27.18 -9.44 2.54
C SER A 25 28.15 -9.42 3.72
N ASP A 26 27.64 -9.18 4.93
CA ASP A 26 28.40 -9.16 6.18
C ASP A 26 28.74 -10.60 6.69
N GLY A 27 28.33 -11.66 5.96
CA GLY A 27 28.59 -13.05 6.31
C GLY A 27 27.78 -13.57 7.51
N ARG A 28 26.72 -12.86 7.93
CA ARG A 28 25.88 -13.21 9.08
C ARG A 28 24.87 -14.32 8.79
N VAL A 29 24.73 -14.70 7.52
CA VAL A 29 23.75 -15.70 7.07
C VAL A 29 24.44 -16.88 6.45
N SER A 30 24.03 -18.09 6.82
CA SER A 30 24.51 -19.33 6.18
C SER A 30 23.32 -20.22 5.76
N VAL A 31 23.54 -21.00 4.72
CA VAL A 31 22.58 -21.95 4.15
C VAL A 31 23.25 -23.31 4.06
N ASN A 32 22.63 -24.33 4.68
CA ASN A 32 23.13 -25.70 4.69
C ASN A 32 24.63 -25.80 5.08
N GLY A 33 25.03 -25.01 6.10
CA GLY A 33 26.38 -24.97 6.62
C GLY A 33 27.40 -24.14 5.82
N LYS A 34 27.00 -23.48 4.73
CA LYS A 34 27.88 -22.59 3.94
C LYS A 34 27.43 -21.13 4.10
N VAL A 35 28.43 -20.22 4.21
CA VAL A 35 28.13 -18.78 4.25
C VAL A 35 27.45 -18.37 2.95
N ALA A 36 26.32 -17.71 3.10
CA ALA A 36 25.48 -17.28 1.97
C ALA A 36 26.10 -16.08 1.22
N LYS A 37 25.80 -15.96 -0.06
CA LYS A 37 26.19 -14.85 -0.93
C LYS A 37 24.98 -14.14 -1.48
N LEU A 38 25.16 -12.88 -1.90
CA LEU A 38 24.13 -12.13 -2.60
C LEU A 38 23.69 -12.88 -3.88
N GLY A 39 22.37 -13.04 -4.03
CA GLY A 39 21.80 -13.78 -5.15
C GLY A 39 21.48 -15.23 -4.87
N ASP A 40 21.97 -15.79 -3.75
CA ASP A 40 21.63 -17.17 -3.37
C ASP A 40 20.12 -17.38 -3.29
N ARG A 41 19.71 -18.55 -3.73
CA ARG A 41 18.32 -19.00 -3.73
C ARG A 41 18.19 -20.20 -2.80
N VAL A 42 17.09 -20.22 -2.07
CA VAL A 42 16.76 -21.27 -1.09
C VAL A 42 15.34 -21.76 -1.27
N THR A 43 15.08 -22.94 -0.78
CA THR A 43 13.76 -23.51 -0.63
C THR A 43 13.33 -23.47 0.84
N LEU A 44 12.09 -23.77 1.13
CA LEU A 44 11.61 -23.85 2.52
C LEU A 44 12.19 -25.05 3.30
N ASP A 45 12.78 -26.02 2.59
CA ASP A 45 13.40 -27.22 3.17
C ASP A 45 14.88 -26.98 3.57
N ASP A 46 15.47 -25.89 3.12
CA ASP A 46 16.86 -25.54 3.43
C ASP A 46 17.02 -25.08 4.87
N THR A 47 18.14 -25.45 5.49
CA THR A 47 18.51 -24.97 6.81
C THR A 47 19.22 -23.62 6.68
N VAL A 48 18.52 -22.54 7.06
CA VAL A 48 19.06 -21.19 7.10
C VAL A 48 19.41 -20.82 8.53
N ILE A 49 20.62 -20.27 8.72
CA ILE A 49 21.11 -19.78 10.01
C ILE A 49 21.40 -18.29 9.89
N VAL A 50 20.91 -17.49 10.83
CA VAL A 50 21.15 -16.05 10.94
C VAL A 50 21.76 -15.78 12.32
N ASP A 51 22.94 -15.15 12.35
CA ASP A 51 23.69 -14.86 13.57
C ASP A 51 23.82 -16.09 14.50
N GLY A 52 24.15 -17.25 13.91
CA GLY A 52 24.34 -18.51 14.62
C GLY A 52 23.05 -19.21 15.08
N LYS A 53 21.87 -18.64 14.80
CA LYS A 53 20.57 -19.24 15.17
C LYS A 53 19.81 -19.70 13.94
N ARG A 54 19.19 -20.89 14.04
CA ARG A 54 18.33 -21.40 12.96
C ARG A 54 17.15 -20.47 12.70
N ALA A 55 17.04 -19.99 11.48
CA ALA A 55 15.93 -19.17 11.04
C ALA A 55 14.64 -20.01 10.93
N ARG A 56 13.54 -19.44 11.40
CA ARG A 56 12.20 -19.99 11.19
C ARG A 56 11.66 -19.42 9.89
N LEU A 57 11.65 -20.22 8.85
CA LEU A 57 11.10 -19.84 7.54
C LEU A 57 9.57 -19.91 7.56
N PRO A 58 8.88 -19.22 6.62
CA PRO A 58 7.42 -19.30 6.49
C PRO A 58 6.94 -20.73 6.27
N ALA A 59 5.73 -21.04 6.69
CA ALA A 59 5.11 -22.32 6.36
C ALA A 59 4.82 -22.44 4.86
N LYS A 60 4.89 -23.65 4.29
CA LYS A 60 4.65 -23.90 2.87
C LYS A 60 3.22 -23.55 2.44
N ASP A 61 2.25 -23.79 3.34
CA ASP A 61 0.82 -23.54 3.13
C ASP A 61 0.33 -22.33 3.96
N GLN A 62 1.12 -21.25 3.94
CA GLN A 62 0.79 -20.06 4.70
C GLN A 62 -0.49 -19.42 4.17
N ARG A 63 -1.52 -19.28 5.06
CA ARG A 63 -2.75 -18.58 4.72
C ARG A 63 -2.43 -17.12 4.39
N ILE A 64 -2.87 -16.67 3.23
CA ILE A 64 -2.78 -15.26 2.85
C ILE A 64 -3.83 -14.48 3.63
N ARG A 65 -3.38 -13.41 4.27
CA ARG A 65 -4.21 -12.51 5.07
C ARG A 65 -4.10 -11.11 4.52
N VAL A 66 -5.21 -10.39 4.50
CA VAL A 66 -5.26 -8.97 4.15
C VAL A 66 -6.05 -8.22 5.22
N LEU A 67 -5.47 -7.13 5.71
CA LEU A 67 -6.14 -6.20 6.59
C LEU A 67 -6.48 -4.92 5.83
N LEU A 68 -7.68 -4.43 6.04
CA LEU A 68 -8.07 -3.06 5.76
C LEU A 68 -7.84 -2.24 7.03
N TYR A 69 -7.04 -1.21 6.95
CA TYR A 69 -6.77 -0.29 8.05
C TYR A 69 -7.36 1.09 7.72
N ASN A 70 -8.17 1.64 8.61
CA ASN A 70 -8.65 3.01 8.49
C ASN A 70 -7.63 3.96 9.12
N LYS A 71 -6.62 4.30 8.32
CA LYS A 71 -5.51 5.15 8.74
C LYS A 71 -6.02 6.53 9.18
N PRO A 72 -5.71 6.99 10.40
CA PRO A 72 -5.93 8.38 10.78
C PRO A 72 -4.90 9.31 10.13
N GLU A 73 -5.16 10.60 10.13
CA GLU A 73 -4.14 11.62 9.88
C GLU A 73 -3.10 11.60 11.02
N GLY A 74 -1.87 12.00 10.72
CA GLY A 74 -0.76 12.06 11.68
C GLY A 74 0.10 10.80 11.77
N GLU A 75 -0.30 9.69 11.18
CA GLU A 75 0.54 8.49 11.09
C GLU A 75 1.32 8.42 9.79
N VAL A 76 2.54 7.89 9.86
CA VAL A 76 3.42 7.68 8.70
C VAL A 76 3.42 6.22 8.25
N CYS A 77 3.47 6.02 6.93
CA CYS A 77 3.49 4.69 6.31
C CYS A 77 4.93 4.14 6.22
N THR A 78 5.59 4.04 7.36
CA THR A 78 6.94 3.44 7.50
C THR A 78 6.99 2.52 8.71
N ARG A 79 7.95 1.60 8.75
CA ARG A 79 8.19 0.73 9.92
C ARG A 79 9.02 1.40 11.01
N SER A 80 9.87 2.32 10.60
CA SER A 80 10.71 3.11 11.49
C SER A 80 10.70 4.54 11.00
N ASP A 81 10.49 5.44 11.91
CA ASP A 81 10.50 6.87 11.64
C ASP A 81 11.59 7.54 12.48
N PRO A 82 12.58 8.21 11.85
CA PRO A 82 13.65 8.88 12.57
C PRO A 82 13.17 10.00 13.50
N ASP A 83 12.04 10.61 13.15
CA ASP A 83 11.45 11.72 13.91
C ASP A 83 10.51 11.25 15.04
N GLY A 84 10.39 9.93 15.24
CA GLY A 84 9.58 9.34 16.30
C GLY A 84 8.07 9.54 16.15
N ARG A 85 7.58 9.83 14.93
CA ARG A 85 6.13 9.94 14.66
C ARG A 85 5.48 8.56 14.70
N LYS A 86 4.20 8.51 15.05
CA LYS A 86 3.42 7.26 15.04
C LYS A 86 3.40 6.63 13.65
N THR A 87 3.60 5.33 13.62
CA THR A 87 3.59 4.57 12.37
C THR A 87 2.32 3.73 12.24
N VAL A 88 1.89 3.50 11.00
CA VAL A 88 0.72 2.65 10.71
C VAL A 88 0.89 1.20 11.18
N PHE A 89 2.12 0.75 11.47
CA PHE A 89 2.40 -0.62 11.89
C PHE A 89 2.19 -0.87 13.39
N GLU A 90 2.14 0.18 14.21
CA GLU A 90 2.02 0.06 15.67
C GLU A 90 0.68 -0.54 16.12
N HIS A 91 -0.37 -0.32 15.33
CA HIS A 91 -1.74 -0.76 15.64
C HIS A 91 -2.11 -2.11 15.02
N LEU A 92 -1.23 -2.68 14.18
CA LEU A 92 -1.53 -3.95 13.51
C LEU A 92 -1.33 -5.13 14.44
N PRO A 93 -2.10 -6.22 14.28
CA PRO A 93 -1.93 -7.43 15.07
C PRO A 93 -0.57 -8.06 14.79
N LYS A 94 0.06 -8.61 15.84
CA LYS A 94 1.34 -9.29 15.70
C LYS A 94 1.19 -10.57 14.88
N LEU A 95 2.13 -10.80 13.98
CA LEU A 95 2.27 -12.04 13.22
C LEU A 95 3.42 -12.87 13.81
N LYS A 96 3.32 -14.19 13.70
CA LYS A 96 4.37 -15.11 14.16
C LYS A 96 5.15 -15.63 12.94
N ASN A 97 6.44 -15.34 12.89
CA ASN A 97 7.32 -15.68 11.76
C ASN A 97 6.85 -15.12 10.40
N GLU A 98 6.24 -13.95 10.41
CA GLU A 98 5.70 -13.23 9.27
C GLU A 98 5.74 -11.74 9.53
N ARG A 99 5.40 -10.94 8.52
CA ARG A 99 5.25 -9.50 8.69
C ARG A 99 4.12 -8.94 7.83
N TRP A 100 3.50 -7.89 8.30
CA TRP A 100 2.61 -7.10 7.46
C TRP A 100 3.39 -6.27 6.43
N ILE A 101 2.88 -6.18 5.23
CA ILE A 101 3.41 -5.38 4.13
C ILE A 101 2.30 -4.42 3.73
N ALA A 102 2.57 -3.12 3.74
CA ALA A 102 1.61 -2.13 3.28
C ALA A 102 1.45 -2.21 1.75
N VAL A 103 0.22 -2.17 1.28
CA VAL A 103 -0.11 -2.06 -0.14
C VAL A 103 -0.17 -0.59 -0.52
N GLY A 104 0.98 -0.04 -0.86
CA GLY A 104 1.16 1.38 -1.13
C GLY A 104 1.30 2.22 0.15
N ARG A 105 1.10 3.51 -0.01
CA ARG A 105 1.22 4.49 1.06
C ARG A 105 0.09 5.51 0.98
N LEU A 106 -0.18 6.13 2.11
CA LEU A 106 -0.93 7.38 2.22
C LEU A 106 -0.03 8.41 2.92
N ASP A 107 -0.14 9.67 2.54
CA ASP A 107 0.59 10.75 3.18
C ASP A 107 0.18 10.91 4.64
N ILE A 108 1.00 11.59 5.44
CA ILE A 108 0.75 11.82 6.86
C ILE A 108 -0.61 12.53 7.10
N ASN A 109 -0.95 13.47 6.22
CA ASN A 109 -2.20 14.25 6.26
C ASN A 109 -3.32 13.67 5.38
N THR A 110 -3.21 12.41 4.96
CA THR A 110 -4.24 11.66 4.24
C THR A 110 -4.75 10.54 5.12
N SER A 111 -6.05 10.43 5.26
CA SER A 111 -6.70 9.36 6.04
C SER A 111 -7.34 8.29 5.15
N GLY A 112 -7.87 7.25 5.79
CA GLY A 112 -8.74 6.28 5.16
C GLY A 112 -8.08 4.94 4.84
N LEU A 113 -8.58 4.29 3.81
CA LEU A 113 -8.32 2.90 3.47
C LEU A 113 -6.86 2.65 3.10
N LEU A 114 -6.16 1.87 3.91
CA LEU A 114 -4.84 1.34 3.62
C LEU A 114 -4.88 -0.18 3.80
N LEU A 115 -4.44 -0.92 2.79
CA LEU A 115 -4.38 -2.38 2.87
C LEU A 115 -3.00 -2.84 3.36
N PHE A 116 -3.00 -3.92 4.13
CA PHE A 116 -1.80 -4.65 4.54
C PHE A 116 -1.98 -6.13 4.23
N THR A 117 -0.94 -6.80 3.80
CA THR A 117 -0.95 -8.25 3.61
C THR A 117 0.33 -8.88 4.17
N ASN A 118 0.27 -10.15 4.52
CA ASN A 118 1.46 -10.96 4.84
C ASN A 118 2.13 -11.55 3.59
N ASN A 119 1.52 -11.38 2.41
CA ASN A 119 2.02 -11.93 1.15
C ASN A 119 2.66 -10.85 0.29
N GLY A 120 3.97 -10.97 0.05
CA GLY A 120 4.75 -9.98 -0.70
C GLY A 120 4.49 -9.98 -2.21
N GLU A 121 3.97 -11.07 -2.77
CA GLU A 121 3.62 -11.15 -4.19
C GLU A 121 2.30 -10.42 -4.43
N LEU A 122 1.31 -10.67 -3.58
CA LEU A 122 0.04 -9.95 -3.61
C LEU A 122 0.26 -8.45 -3.42
N ALA A 123 1.09 -8.04 -2.43
CA ALA A 123 1.41 -6.64 -2.23
C ALA A 123 2.04 -6.00 -3.47
N ASN A 124 3.02 -6.67 -4.08
CA ASN A 124 3.69 -6.18 -5.29
C ASN A 124 2.71 -6.04 -6.46
N LYS A 125 1.87 -7.04 -6.68
CA LYS A 125 0.83 -7.06 -7.71
C LYS A 125 -0.14 -5.88 -7.54
N LEU A 126 -0.68 -5.69 -6.34
CA LEU A 126 -1.62 -4.60 -6.04
C LEU A 126 -1.00 -3.19 -6.14
N MET A 127 0.30 -3.07 -5.99
CA MET A 127 1.02 -1.80 -6.09
C MET A 127 1.56 -1.50 -7.48
N HIS A 128 1.67 -2.50 -8.35
CA HIS A 128 2.31 -2.32 -9.65
C HIS A 128 1.51 -1.37 -10.54
N PRO A 129 2.13 -0.38 -11.20
CA PRO A 129 1.41 0.57 -12.05
C PRO A 129 0.59 -0.09 -13.15
N SER A 130 1.08 -1.21 -13.73
CA SER A 130 0.34 -1.95 -14.77
C SER A 130 -0.95 -2.59 -14.27
N SER A 131 -1.14 -2.71 -12.96
CA SER A 131 -2.38 -3.25 -12.40
C SER A 131 -3.55 -2.29 -12.57
N SER A 132 -3.30 -0.99 -12.82
CA SER A 132 -4.33 0.03 -13.10
C SER A 132 -5.53 -0.06 -12.16
N ILE A 133 -5.26 -0.33 -10.89
CA ILE A 133 -6.30 -0.46 -9.86
C ILE A 133 -6.80 0.94 -9.54
N ASP A 134 -8.07 1.16 -9.70
CA ASP A 134 -8.70 2.42 -9.40
C ASP A 134 -8.80 2.68 -7.88
N ARG A 135 -8.70 3.93 -7.52
CA ARG A 135 -8.75 4.42 -6.14
C ARG A 135 -9.70 5.57 -6.06
N GLU A 136 -10.60 5.53 -5.09
CA GLU A 136 -11.50 6.67 -4.84
C GLU A 136 -11.16 7.38 -3.55
N TYR A 137 -11.29 8.70 -3.63
CA TYR A 137 -11.03 9.59 -2.52
C TYR A 137 -12.21 10.54 -2.31
N LEU A 138 -12.57 10.70 -1.06
CA LEU A 138 -13.42 11.79 -0.62
C LEU A 138 -12.50 12.97 -0.28
N VAL A 139 -12.67 14.08 -0.98
CA VAL A 139 -11.83 15.26 -0.86
C VAL A 139 -12.66 16.49 -0.51
N ARG A 140 -12.18 17.29 0.46
CA ARG A 140 -12.77 18.59 0.78
C ARG A 140 -11.87 19.67 0.23
N ILE A 141 -12.42 20.46 -0.68
CA ILE A 141 -11.74 21.55 -1.38
C ILE A 141 -12.18 22.89 -0.76
N HIS A 142 -11.20 23.74 -0.49
CA HIS A 142 -11.43 25.13 -0.18
C HIS A 142 -11.21 25.96 -1.45
N GLY A 143 -12.20 26.74 -1.83
CA GLY A 143 -12.20 27.56 -3.03
C GLY A 143 -13.42 27.34 -3.92
N ALA A 144 -13.49 28.16 -4.96
CA ALA A 144 -14.55 28.03 -5.96
C ALA A 144 -14.15 26.96 -6.99
N VAL A 145 -15.01 25.96 -7.17
CA VAL A 145 -14.87 24.91 -8.19
C VAL A 145 -16.06 25.05 -9.13
N ASP A 146 -15.79 25.17 -10.42
CA ASP A 146 -16.77 25.25 -11.49
C ASP A 146 -16.68 24.02 -12.42
N ASP A 147 -17.63 23.92 -13.33
CA ASP A 147 -17.73 22.79 -14.26
C ASP A 147 -16.55 22.75 -15.23
N GLU A 148 -16.02 23.91 -15.64
CA GLU A 148 -14.87 24.02 -16.52
C GLU A 148 -13.59 23.51 -15.84
N MET A 149 -13.42 23.80 -14.58
CA MET A 149 -12.32 23.23 -13.77
C MET A 149 -12.42 21.71 -13.70
N MET A 150 -13.59 21.18 -13.36
CA MET A 150 -13.82 19.74 -13.31
C MET A 150 -13.59 19.07 -14.67
N LYS A 151 -13.98 19.75 -15.77
CA LYS A 151 -13.72 19.28 -17.12
C LYS A 151 -12.21 19.19 -17.41
N ARG A 152 -11.44 20.25 -17.14
CA ARG A 152 -9.98 20.23 -17.30
C ARG A 152 -9.32 19.12 -16.51
N LEU A 153 -9.75 18.90 -15.25
CA LEU A 153 -9.20 17.84 -14.40
C LEU A 153 -9.55 16.42 -14.88
N ARG A 154 -10.64 16.23 -15.62
CA ARG A 154 -10.99 14.95 -16.28
C ARG A 154 -10.27 14.75 -17.59
N GLU A 155 -10.08 15.81 -18.38
CA GLU A 155 -9.35 15.75 -19.66
C GLU A 155 -7.85 15.54 -19.43
N GLY A 156 -7.31 16.17 -18.40
CA GLY A 156 -5.93 16.07 -17.95
C GLY A 156 -5.22 17.41 -17.91
N VAL A 157 -4.35 17.52 -16.91
CA VAL A 157 -3.48 18.69 -16.70
C VAL A 157 -2.03 18.24 -16.62
N LEU A 158 -1.13 19.10 -17.07
CA LEU A 158 0.30 18.84 -17.00
C LEU A 158 0.81 19.16 -15.60
N LEU A 159 1.29 18.14 -14.89
CA LEU A 159 2.03 18.25 -13.65
C LEU A 159 3.53 18.13 -13.91
N GLU A 160 4.36 18.35 -12.90
CA GLU A 160 5.83 18.27 -13.00
C GLU A 160 6.33 16.90 -13.52
N ASP A 161 5.59 15.81 -13.21
CA ASP A 161 5.92 14.43 -13.59
C ASP A 161 5.07 13.89 -14.75
N GLY A 162 4.44 14.79 -15.51
CA GLY A 162 3.70 14.48 -16.72
C GLY A 162 2.19 14.69 -16.61
N MET A 163 1.47 14.34 -17.67
CA MET A 163 0.01 14.46 -17.71
C MET A 163 -0.63 13.61 -16.63
N ALA A 164 -1.60 14.20 -15.91
CA ALA A 164 -2.38 13.56 -14.87
C ALA A 164 -3.85 13.97 -14.97
N LYS A 165 -4.75 13.09 -14.59
CA LYS A 165 -6.19 13.35 -14.62
C LYS A 165 -6.95 12.51 -13.58
N PHE A 166 -8.10 12.98 -13.21
CA PHE A 166 -9.09 12.11 -12.58
C PHE A 166 -9.84 11.30 -13.64
N SER A 167 -10.10 10.03 -13.37
CA SER A 167 -10.99 9.22 -14.19
C SER A 167 -12.46 9.61 -13.97
N ASP A 168 -12.78 10.09 -12.76
CA ASP A 168 -14.09 10.64 -12.44
C ASP A 168 -14.02 11.70 -11.33
N ILE A 169 -14.98 12.64 -11.35
CA ILE A 169 -15.20 13.67 -10.32
C ILE A 169 -16.70 13.81 -10.10
N VAL A 170 -17.16 13.49 -8.90
CA VAL A 170 -18.55 13.64 -8.51
C VAL A 170 -18.64 14.73 -7.44
N PRO A 171 -19.33 15.86 -7.72
CA PRO A 171 -19.57 16.89 -6.72
C PRO A 171 -20.53 16.36 -5.63
N GLY A 172 -20.23 16.73 -4.38
CA GLY A 172 -21.05 16.46 -3.23
C GLY A 172 -21.56 17.74 -2.57
N GLU A 173 -21.73 17.68 -1.25
CA GLU A 173 -22.26 18.82 -0.49
C GLU A 173 -21.27 19.99 -0.45
N ARG A 174 -21.80 21.21 -0.56
CA ARG A 174 -21.04 22.46 -0.43
C ARG A 174 -21.53 23.25 0.78
N VAL A 175 -20.59 23.67 1.63
CA VAL A 175 -20.87 24.51 2.79
C VAL A 175 -19.91 25.69 2.79
N GLY A 176 -20.42 26.89 2.54
CA GLY A 176 -19.64 28.11 2.42
C GLY A 176 -18.61 28.02 1.27
N THR A 177 -17.35 28.25 1.59
CA THR A 177 -16.21 28.18 0.66
C THR A 177 -15.66 26.75 0.47
N ASN A 178 -16.21 25.75 1.18
CA ASN A 178 -15.76 24.39 1.12
C ASN A 178 -16.76 23.51 0.36
N GLY A 179 -16.26 22.67 -0.56
CA GLY A 179 -17.03 21.67 -1.26
C GLY A 179 -16.46 20.28 -1.06
N TRP A 180 -17.31 19.28 -0.93
CA TRP A 180 -16.92 17.88 -0.94
C TRP A 180 -17.01 17.32 -2.36
N TYR A 181 -16.04 16.51 -2.73
CA TYR A 181 -15.98 15.83 -4.01
C TYR A 181 -15.52 14.39 -3.80
N THR A 182 -16.11 13.48 -4.56
CA THR A 182 -15.56 12.12 -4.73
C THR A 182 -14.78 12.12 -6.02
N VAL A 183 -13.52 11.70 -5.96
CA VAL A 183 -12.65 11.62 -7.14
C VAL A 183 -12.08 10.21 -7.27
N ALA A 184 -11.96 9.75 -8.53
CA ALA A 184 -11.35 8.48 -8.85
C ALA A 184 -10.11 8.68 -9.75
N LEU A 185 -9.10 7.81 -9.55
CA LEU A 185 -7.93 7.74 -10.42
C LEU A 185 -7.33 6.32 -10.43
N MET A 186 -6.66 5.96 -11.53
CA MET A 186 -6.10 4.62 -11.72
C MET A 186 -4.61 4.52 -11.38
N GLU A 187 -3.98 5.64 -11.07
CA GLU A 187 -2.57 5.71 -10.67
C GLU A 187 -2.45 6.15 -9.21
N GLY A 188 -1.23 6.25 -8.74
CA GLY A 188 -0.97 6.61 -7.34
C GLY A 188 0.37 7.31 -7.24
N ARG A 189 0.59 8.35 -8.05
CA ARG A 189 1.79 9.19 -7.97
C ARG A 189 1.84 9.92 -6.63
N ASN A 190 3.00 10.42 -6.28
CA ASN A 190 3.16 11.16 -5.04
C ASN A 190 2.22 12.37 -5.00
N ARG A 191 1.37 12.44 -3.96
CA ARG A 191 0.42 13.53 -3.71
C ARG A 191 -0.47 13.90 -4.90
N GLU A 192 -0.77 12.96 -5.80
CA GLU A 192 -1.41 13.21 -7.09
C GLU A 192 -2.75 13.94 -6.96
N VAL A 193 -3.65 13.46 -6.09
CA VAL A 193 -4.94 14.11 -5.84
C VAL A 193 -4.78 15.57 -5.41
N ARG A 194 -3.82 15.86 -4.51
CA ARG A 194 -3.56 17.23 -4.04
C ARG A 194 -3.02 18.09 -5.16
N ARG A 195 -2.01 17.62 -5.89
CA ARG A 195 -1.38 18.35 -7.00
C ARG A 195 -2.37 18.66 -8.13
N LEU A 196 -3.28 17.73 -8.43
CA LEU A 196 -4.34 17.95 -9.43
C LEU A 196 -5.22 19.14 -9.04
N TRP A 197 -5.70 19.20 -7.80
CA TRP A 197 -6.51 20.32 -7.33
C TRP A 197 -5.70 21.60 -7.17
N GLU A 198 -4.49 21.52 -6.62
CA GLU A 198 -3.57 22.65 -6.42
C GLU A 198 -3.19 23.29 -7.78
N SER A 199 -3.11 22.52 -8.87
CA SER A 199 -2.89 23.05 -10.24
C SER A 199 -4.00 23.98 -10.72
N GLN A 200 -5.17 23.92 -10.07
CA GLN A 200 -6.34 24.78 -10.37
C GLN A 200 -6.50 25.92 -9.35
N ASN A 201 -5.46 26.22 -8.55
CA ASN A 201 -5.47 27.26 -7.51
C ASN A 201 -6.55 27.08 -6.41
N VAL A 202 -6.88 25.84 -6.09
CA VAL A 202 -7.74 25.49 -4.96
C VAL A 202 -6.99 24.59 -3.99
N GLU A 203 -7.40 24.58 -2.71
CA GLU A 203 -6.70 23.90 -1.64
C GLU A 203 -7.44 22.64 -1.18
N VAL A 204 -6.71 21.53 -1.00
CA VAL A 204 -7.24 20.29 -0.42
C VAL A 204 -7.10 20.31 1.10
N ASN A 205 -8.20 20.62 1.80
CA ASN A 205 -8.23 20.68 3.26
C ASN A 205 -8.32 19.30 3.92
N ARG A 206 -9.07 18.37 3.31
CA ARG A 206 -9.20 17.00 3.79
C ARG A 206 -9.14 16.03 2.64
N LEU A 207 -8.48 14.90 2.88
CA LEU A 207 -8.35 13.83 1.89
C LEU A 207 -8.48 12.48 2.59
N LYS A 208 -9.43 11.67 2.14
CA LYS A 208 -9.68 10.34 2.68
C LYS A 208 -9.83 9.35 1.53
N ARG A 209 -8.99 8.30 1.48
CA ARG A 209 -9.23 7.20 0.54
C ARG A 209 -10.37 6.34 1.05
N VAL A 210 -11.38 6.13 0.21
CA VAL A 210 -12.61 5.40 0.55
C VAL A 210 -12.75 4.09 -0.21
N ARG A 211 -12.01 3.92 -1.32
CA ARG A 211 -11.99 2.68 -2.10
C ARG A 211 -10.60 2.38 -2.66
N PHE A 212 -10.30 1.11 -2.82
CA PHE A 212 -9.13 0.59 -3.51
C PHE A 212 -9.54 -0.68 -4.28
N GLY A 213 -9.65 -0.58 -5.60
CA GLY A 213 -10.23 -1.62 -6.44
C GLY A 213 -11.62 -2.03 -5.94
N PRO A 214 -11.88 -3.32 -5.70
CA PRO A 214 -13.17 -3.80 -5.23
C PRO A 214 -13.40 -3.57 -3.73
N ILE A 215 -12.39 -3.08 -2.99
CA ILE A 215 -12.49 -2.92 -1.54
C ILE A 215 -12.95 -1.52 -1.18
N PHE A 216 -14.09 -1.43 -0.53
CA PHE A 216 -14.66 -0.20 0.02
C PHE A 216 -14.36 -0.07 1.51
N MET A 217 -14.24 1.16 1.99
CA MET A 217 -14.15 1.45 3.43
C MET A 217 -15.48 1.14 4.11
N PRO A 218 -15.56 0.11 4.97
CA PRO A 218 -16.81 -0.19 5.64
C PRO A 218 -17.11 0.85 6.73
N SER A 219 -18.39 1.17 6.92
CA SER A 219 -18.84 2.20 7.88
C SER A 219 -18.46 1.88 9.34
N TYR A 220 -18.34 0.60 9.68
CA TYR A 220 -17.97 0.14 11.02
C TYR A 220 -16.47 0.20 11.31
N ALA A 221 -15.61 0.36 10.29
CA ALA A 221 -14.17 0.49 10.51
C ALA A 221 -13.85 1.90 11.04
N ARG A 222 -13.70 2.04 12.36
CA ARG A 222 -13.35 3.32 13.00
C ARG A 222 -11.92 3.73 12.67
N ARG A 223 -11.62 5.02 12.79
CA ARG A 223 -10.25 5.54 12.61
C ARG A 223 -9.27 4.85 13.56
N GLY A 224 -8.11 4.46 13.05
CA GLY A 224 -7.08 3.74 13.80
C GLY A 224 -7.39 2.26 14.02
N GLN A 225 -8.47 1.73 13.45
CA GLN A 225 -8.82 0.32 13.54
C GLN A 225 -8.59 -0.40 12.21
N TRP A 226 -8.34 -1.68 12.31
CA TRP A 226 -8.24 -2.59 11.18
C TRP A 226 -9.36 -3.63 11.20
N VAL A 227 -9.64 -4.15 10.01
CA VAL A 227 -10.59 -5.24 9.77
C VAL A 227 -9.90 -6.24 8.87
N GLU A 228 -9.95 -7.53 9.16
CA GLU A 228 -9.44 -8.57 8.28
C GLU A 228 -10.47 -8.85 7.17
N LEU A 229 -10.01 -8.89 5.93
CA LEU A 229 -10.86 -9.20 4.79
C LEU A 229 -11.28 -10.67 4.82
N ASP A 230 -12.53 -10.92 4.51
CA ASP A 230 -13.07 -12.26 4.34
C ASP A 230 -12.62 -12.91 3.01
N GLU A 231 -12.95 -14.18 2.81
CA GLU A 231 -12.56 -14.93 1.61
C GLU A 231 -13.14 -14.32 0.32
N LYS A 232 -14.34 -13.77 0.38
CA LYS A 232 -14.95 -13.11 -0.78
C LYS A 232 -14.15 -11.89 -1.20
N ALA A 233 -13.88 -10.98 -0.29
CA ALA A 233 -13.09 -9.77 -0.55
C ALA A 233 -11.65 -10.11 -0.99
N LEU A 234 -11.06 -11.18 -0.45
CA LEU A 234 -9.78 -11.69 -0.92
C LEU A 234 -9.85 -12.17 -2.37
N ASN A 235 -10.87 -12.95 -2.72
CA ASN A 235 -11.07 -13.44 -4.08
C ASN A 235 -11.29 -12.27 -5.06
N ASP A 236 -12.07 -11.26 -4.67
CA ASP A 236 -12.28 -10.06 -5.48
C ASP A 236 -10.96 -9.33 -5.78
N LEU A 237 -10.02 -9.29 -4.81
CA LEU A 237 -8.67 -8.74 -5.04
C LEU A 237 -7.82 -9.60 -6.00
N TYR A 238 -8.01 -10.94 -6.01
CA TYR A 238 -7.28 -11.83 -6.92
C TYR A 238 -7.81 -11.74 -8.35
N VAL A 239 -9.13 -11.61 -8.52
CA VAL A 239 -9.81 -11.55 -9.83
C VAL A 239 -9.42 -10.29 -10.61
N LEU A 240 -9.00 -9.21 -9.96
CA LEU A 240 -8.48 -7.99 -10.64
C LEU A 240 -7.39 -8.28 -11.72
N ASP A 241 -6.85 -9.49 -11.76
CA ASP A 241 -5.81 -9.89 -12.71
C ASP A 241 -6.32 -10.78 -13.86
N LEU A 242 -7.45 -11.44 -13.68
CA LEU A 242 -7.98 -12.35 -14.70
C LEU A 242 -8.70 -11.59 -15.82
N ASP A 243 -9.30 -10.43 -15.51
CA ASP A 243 -10.03 -9.63 -16.50
C ASP A 243 -9.12 -8.93 -17.52
N LYS A 244 -7.80 -8.86 -17.25
CA LYS A 244 -6.82 -8.31 -18.21
C LYS A 244 -6.30 -9.31 -19.23
N LEU A 245 -6.61 -10.59 -19.09
CA LEU A 245 -6.23 -11.64 -20.03
C LEU A 245 -7.31 -11.93 -21.10
N ILE A 246 -8.43 -11.19 -21.08
CA ILE A 246 -9.59 -11.44 -21.95
C ILE A 246 -9.81 -10.32 -23.01
N TRP A 247 -8.87 -9.34 -23.16
CA TRP A 247 -8.96 -8.32 -24.23
C TRP A 247 -7.67 -8.22 -25.03
#